data_3dd43fd89fc81ce3fa37fe030b31cb71
#
_entry.id   3dd43fd89fc81ce3fa37fe030b31cb71
#
_cell.length_a   1.000
_cell.length_b   1.000
_cell.length_c   1.000
_cell.angle_alpha   90.00
_cell.angle_beta   90.00
_cell.angle_gamma   90.00
#
_symmetry.space_group_name_H-M   'P 1'
#
loop_
_entity.id
_entity.type
_entity.pdbx_description
1 polymer ?
#
loop_
_entity_poly.entity_id
_entity_poly.type
_entity_poly.pdbx_seq_one_letter_code
_entity_poly.pdbx_strand_id
1 'polypeptide(L)'
;NIMTDDIKSIHEFDFDLICEYFSGVERQGPGSPEVTRLALSFIEGLTDGSVIADIGCGTGGQTMVLAQNTPGQITGIDLFPAFIDLFNKNAQKLGLYNRVKGIAGSMEDLPFKKEEFDLIWSEGAIYNIGFERGLKEWREHLKPGGYLAVTEACWFTEERPKEIHDFWMLEYPGIDTIPNKADQMQKEGYVPVATFILPENCWTEHFFDPQVPVQEAFLKKHAGNVTAEEFIRNMRHEARLYAKYKAYYGYVFFIGRKY
;
A
#
# COMPACT_ATOMS: atom_id res chain seq x y z
N ASN A 1 4.37 0.65 -38.42
CA ASN A 1 5.07 1.29 -37.30
C ASN A 1 4.07 1.59 -36.21
N ILE A 2 3.84 0.61 -35.34
CA ILE A 2 3.18 0.84 -34.09
C ILE A 2 4.24 1.58 -33.26
N MET A 3 4.04 2.90 -33.05
CA MET A 3 4.78 3.61 -32.03
C MET A 3 4.54 2.86 -30.74
N THR A 4 5.58 2.31 -30.15
CA THR A 4 5.59 1.94 -28.76
C THR A 4 5.42 3.25 -28.02
N ASP A 5 4.19 3.55 -27.57
CA ASP A 5 3.96 4.64 -26.64
C ASP A 5 4.92 4.41 -25.48
N ASP A 6 5.84 5.34 -25.26
CA ASP A 6 6.77 5.28 -24.14
C ASP A 6 5.95 5.33 -22.85
N ILE A 7 5.80 4.16 -22.23
CA ILE A 7 5.09 4.04 -20.95
C ILE A 7 6.03 4.57 -19.89
N LYS A 8 5.59 5.62 -19.21
CA LYS A 8 6.33 6.23 -18.10
C LYS A 8 6.07 5.47 -16.80
N SER A 9 7.07 5.49 -15.91
CA SER A 9 6.82 5.11 -14.52
C SER A 9 5.86 6.11 -13.87
N ILE A 10 5.04 5.64 -12.93
CA ILE A 10 4.18 6.52 -12.12
C ILE A 10 5.00 7.60 -11.39
N HIS A 11 6.27 7.31 -11.09
CA HIS A 11 7.18 8.24 -10.42
C HIS A 11 7.63 9.42 -11.31
N GLU A 12 7.35 9.37 -12.60
CA GLU A 12 7.67 10.44 -13.56
C GLU A 12 6.53 11.46 -13.69
N PHE A 13 5.37 11.22 -13.08
CA PHE A 13 4.24 12.14 -13.09
C PHE A 13 4.27 13.11 -11.91
N ASP A 14 3.65 14.27 -12.10
CA ASP A 14 3.51 15.29 -11.06
C ASP A 14 2.71 14.77 -9.86
N PHE A 15 3.19 15.06 -8.63
CA PHE A 15 2.53 14.64 -7.39
C PHE A 15 1.12 15.20 -7.26
N ASP A 16 0.85 16.43 -7.70
CA ASP A 16 -0.47 17.03 -7.61
C ASP A 16 -1.47 16.28 -8.49
N LEU A 17 -1.04 15.85 -9.67
CA LEU A 17 -1.84 15.06 -10.59
C LEU A 17 -2.17 13.68 -10.00
N ILE A 18 -1.18 13.00 -9.45
CA ILE A 18 -1.34 11.69 -8.78
C ILE A 18 -2.28 11.82 -7.59
N CYS A 19 -2.07 12.83 -6.75
CA CYS A 19 -2.88 13.09 -5.57
C CYS A 19 -4.34 13.39 -5.94
N GLU A 20 -4.58 14.23 -6.94
CA GLU A 20 -5.93 14.53 -7.41
C GLU A 20 -6.66 13.28 -7.89
N TYR A 21 -6.00 12.47 -8.70
CA TYR A 21 -6.58 11.22 -9.22
C TYR A 21 -6.93 10.25 -8.10
N PHE A 22 -5.97 9.91 -7.24
CA PHE A 22 -6.17 8.93 -6.17
C PHE A 22 -7.05 9.43 -5.03
N SER A 23 -7.26 10.73 -4.89
CA SER A 23 -8.27 11.28 -3.98
C SER A 23 -9.70 10.91 -4.37
N GLY A 24 -9.94 10.54 -5.61
CA GLY A 24 -11.23 10.09 -6.13
C GLY A 24 -11.53 8.62 -5.90
N VAL A 25 -10.59 7.83 -5.38
CA VAL A 25 -10.75 6.39 -5.15
C VAL A 25 -10.62 6.05 -3.67
N GLU A 26 -11.32 5.00 -3.25
CA GLU A 26 -11.32 4.57 -1.84
C GLU A 26 -9.98 3.97 -1.42
N ARG A 27 -9.34 3.21 -2.31
CA ARG A 27 -8.04 2.59 -2.10
C ARG A 27 -7.02 3.09 -3.11
N GLN A 28 -5.82 3.39 -2.65
CA GLN A 28 -4.72 3.84 -3.49
C GLN A 28 -3.81 2.69 -3.93
N GLY A 29 -4.15 1.46 -3.57
CA GLY A 29 -3.46 0.24 -3.94
C GLY A 29 -4.33 -1.00 -3.78
N PRO A 30 -3.91 -2.16 -4.32
CA PRO A 30 -4.62 -3.42 -4.17
C PRO A 30 -4.80 -3.83 -2.71
N GLY A 31 -5.97 -4.33 -2.38
CA GLY A 31 -6.33 -4.80 -1.04
C GLY A 31 -7.84 -5.01 -0.94
N SER A 32 -8.30 -5.52 0.19
CA SER A 32 -9.72 -5.66 0.49
C SER A 32 -9.96 -5.69 2.00
N PRO A 33 -11.19 -5.44 2.47
CA PRO A 33 -11.53 -5.63 3.87
C PRO A 33 -11.22 -7.04 4.39
N GLU A 34 -11.42 -8.05 3.56
CA GLU A 34 -11.20 -9.45 3.89
C GLU A 34 -9.73 -9.75 4.18
N VAL A 35 -8.81 -9.26 3.34
CA VAL A 35 -7.37 -9.50 3.56
C VAL A 35 -6.82 -8.70 4.73
N THR A 36 -7.33 -7.49 4.96
CA THR A 36 -6.97 -6.70 6.16
C THR A 36 -7.39 -7.47 7.43
N ARG A 37 -8.61 -8.00 7.47
CA ARG A 37 -9.07 -8.83 8.60
C ARG A 37 -8.28 -10.13 8.73
N LEU A 38 -7.96 -10.80 7.64
CA LEU A 38 -7.16 -12.02 7.67
C LEU A 38 -5.76 -11.74 8.24
N ALA A 39 -5.08 -10.71 7.76
CA ALA A 39 -3.77 -10.33 8.28
C ALA A 39 -3.84 -9.99 9.78
N LEU A 40 -4.87 -9.25 10.19
CA LEU A 40 -5.07 -8.89 11.58
C LEU A 40 -5.29 -10.12 12.49
N SER A 41 -5.87 -11.19 11.97
CA SER A 41 -6.12 -12.43 12.72
C SER A 41 -4.84 -13.14 13.20
N PHE A 42 -3.68 -12.82 12.62
CA PHE A 42 -2.38 -13.35 13.03
C PHE A 42 -1.71 -12.54 14.15
N ILE A 43 -2.32 -11.40 14.53
CA ILE A 43 -1.73 -10.48 15.52
C ILE A 43 -2.44 -10.68 16.85
N GLU A 44 -1.65 -11.00 17.87
CA GLU A 44 -2.15 -11.31 19.21
C GLU A 44 -1.88 -10.18 20.19
N GLY A 45 -2.66 -10.11 21.25
CA GLY A 45 -2.39 -9.26 22.41
C GLY A 45 -2.74 -7.78 22.26
N LEU A 46 -3.48 -7.39 21.23
CA LEU A 46 -3.96 -6.01 21.09
C LEU A 46 -5.07 -5.72 22.11
N THR A 47 -4.97 -4.56 22.76
CA THR A 47 -5.90 -4.09 23.79
C THR A 47 -6.32 -2.64 23.52
N ASP A 48 -7.23 -2.10 24.31
CA ASP A 48 -7.63 -0.68 24.23
C ASP A 48 -6.44 0.27 24.45
N GLY A 49 -5.40 -0.17 25.15
CA GLY A 49 -4.17 0.58 25.36
C GLY A 49 -3.12 0.42 24.26
N SER A 50 -3.37 -0.38 23.25
CA SER A 50 -2.43 -0.59 22.15
C SER A 50 -2.30 0.64 21.27
N VAL A 51 -1.09 0.86 20.75
CA VAL A 51 -0.74 1.98 19.87
C VAL A 51 -0.35 1.43 18.51
N ILE A 52 -1.02 1.90 17.47
CA ILE A 52 -0.92 1.38 16.11
C ILE A 52 -0.58 2.53 15.15
N ALA A 53 0.33 2.29 14.21
CA ALA A 53 0.59 3.17 13.08
C ALA A 53 0.18 2.50 11.78
N ASP A 54 -0.40 3.26 10.86
CA ASP A 54 -0.61 2.87 9.46
C ASP A 54 0.22 3.81 8.58
N ILE A 55 1.34 3.31 8.06
CA ILE A 55 2.31 4.08 7.29
C ILE A 55 1.98 4.00 5.81
N GLY A 56 1.81 5.15 5.17
CA GLY A 56 1.28 5.25 3.82
C GLY A 56 -0.22 4.94 3.81
N CYS A 57 -0.96 5.59 4.72
CA CYS A 57 -2.36 5.26 4.96
C CYS A 57 -3.33 5.70 3.84
N GLY A 58 -2.88 6.55 2.92
CA GLY A 58 -3.75 7.09 1.88
C GLY A 58 -4.95 7.84 2.47
N THR A 59 -6.11 7.60 1.90
CA THR A 59 -7.38 8.18 2.37
C THR A 59 -8.04 7.36 3.49
N GLY A 60 -7.38 6.30 3.98
CA GLY A 60 -7.82 5.53 5.13
C GLY A 60 -8.68 4.32 4.82
N GLY A 61 -8.74 3.85 3.56
CA GLY A 61 -9.57 2.71 3.18
C GLY A 61 -9.31 1.46 4.04
N GLN A 62 -8.06 1.03 4.14
CA GLN A 62 -7.69 -0.10 5.00
C GLN A 62 -7.65 0.28 6.48
N THR A 63 -7.30 1.52 6.80
CA THR A 63 -7.20 1.97 8.20
C THR A 63 -8.54 1.91 8.93
N MET A 64 -9.62 2.28 8.24
CA MET A 64 -10.98 2.21 8.84
C MET A 64 -11.41 0.76 9.08
N VAL A 65 -11.08 -0.15 8.18
CA VAL A 65 -11.32 -1.59 8.39
C VAL A 65 -10.50 -2.10 9.58
N LEU A 66 -9.23 -1.73 9.66
CA LEU A 66 -8.36 -2.06 10.79
C LEU A 66 -8.96 -1.57 12.11
N ALA A 67 -9.39 -0.31 12.16
CA ALA A 67 -9.99 0.30 13.34
C ALA A 67 -11.29 -0.36 13.78
N GLN A 68 -12.11 -0.80 12.84
CA GLN A 68 -13.38 -1.48 13.13
C GLN A 68 -13.19 -2.92 13.64
N ASN A 69 -12.01 -3.50 13.46
CA ASN A 69 -11.71 -4.90 13.80
C ASN A 69 -10.62 -5.05 14.86
N THR A 70 -10.10 -3.97 15.42
CA THR A 70 -9.11 -4.01 16.50
C THR A 70 -9.33 -2.87 17.48
N PRO A 71 -9.01 -3.06 18.78
CA PRO A 71 -8.99 -1.96 19.74
C PRO A 71 -7.70 -1.13 19.60
N GLY A 72 -7.65 -0.03 20.35
CA GLY A 72 -6.45 0.80 20.46
C GLY A 72 -6.50 2.10 19.69
N GLN A 73 -5.39 2.82 19.71
CA GLN A 73 -5.23 4.12 19.07
C GLN A 73 -4.48 3.93 17.75
N ILE A 74 -4.99 4.47 16.65
CA ILE A 74 -4.38 4.37 15.33
C ILE A 74 -4.00 5.75 14.83
N THR A 75 -2.74 5.92 14.46
CA THR A 75 -2.25 7.08 13.71
C THR A 75 -1.91 6.65 12.29
N GLY A 76 -2.61 7.20 11.31
CA GLY A 76 -2.23 7.10 9.90
C GLY A 76 -1.28 8.23 9.53
N ILE A 77 -0.28 7.93 8.70
CA ILE A 77 0.62 8.93 8.13
C ILE A 77 0.72 8.76 6.62
N ASP A 78 0.63 9.87 5.91
CA ASP A 78 0.80 9.92 4.46
C ASP A 78 1.43 11.24 4.02
N LEU A 79 2.12 11.22 2.89
CA LEU A 79 2.80 12.38 2.35
C LEU A 79 1.84 13.47 1.87
N PHE A 80 0.66 13.10 1.37
CA PHE A 80 -0.29 14.03 0.76
C PHE A 80 -1.30 14.59 1.77
N PRO A 81 -1.25 15.90 2.07
CA PRO A 81 -2.23 16.54 2.96
C PRO A 81 -3.69 16.34 2.53
N ALA A 82 -3.96 16.32 1.22
CA ALA A 82 -5.31 16.08 0.69
C ALA A 82 -5.83 14.66 1.03
N PHE A 83 -4.97 13.66 1.04
CA PHE A 83 -5.34 12.32 1.51
C PHE A 83 -5.68 12.32 2.99
N ILE A 84 -4.90 13.02 3.78
CA ILE A 84 -5.12 13.12 5.24
C ILE A 84 -6.41 13.85 5.58
N ASP A 85 -6.78 14.88 4.84
CA ASP A 85 -8.07 15.55 5.00
C ASP A 85 -9.23 14.58 4.75
N LEU A 86 -9.16 13.76 3.70
CA LEU A 86 -10.14 12.71 3.40
C LEU A 86 -10.12 11.61 4.45
N PHE A 87 -8.94 11.18 4.90
CA PHE A 87 -8.77 10.22 5.98
C PHE A 87 -9.53 10.65 7.24
N ASN A 88 -9.29 11.87 7.70
CA ASN A 88 -9.94 12.39 8.91
C ASN A 88 -11.44 12.58 8.75
N LYS A 89 -11.91 12.98 7.55
CA LYS A 89 -13.35 13.00 7.23
C LYS A 89 -13.98 11.62 7.29
N ASN A 90 -13.30 10.61 6.76
CA ASN A 90 -13.76 9.22 6.81
C ASN A 90 -13.83 8.69 8.24
N ALA A 91 -12.83 8.97 9.06
CA ALA A 91 -12.82 8.63 10.48
C ALA A 91 -13.98 9.27 11.22
N GLN A 92 -14.27 10.54 10.93
CA GLN A 92 -15.39 11.26 11.54
C GLN A 92 -16.76 10.66 11.12
N LYS A 93 -16.94 10.37 9.84
CA LYS A 93 -18.18 9.75 9.33
C LYS A 93 -18.50 8.40 10.00
N LEU A 94 -17.45 7.64 10.32
CA LEU A 94 -17.59 6.33 10.97
C LEU A 94 -17.59 6.40 12.50
N GLY A 95 -17.52 7.58 13.08
CA GLY A 95 -17.48 7.76 14.54
C GLY A 95 -16.18 7.28 15.18
N LEU A 96 -15.10 7.20 14.43
CA LEU A 96 -13.81 6.69 14.86
C LEU A 96 -12.80 7.78 15.27
N TYR A 97 -13.17 9.04 15.14
CA TYR A 97 -12.28 10.20 15.31
C TYR A 97 -11.62 10.29 16.69
N ASN A 98 -12.18 9.67 17.72
CA ASN A 98 -11.60 9.67 19.08
C ASN A 98 -10.36 8.79 19.21
N ARG A 99 -10.17 7.81 18.31
CA ARG A 99 -9.06 6.86 18.37
C ARG A 99 -8.33 6.64 17.04
N VAL A 100 -8.78 7.26 15.96
CA VAL A 100 -8.18 7.17 14.63
C VAL A 100 -7.93 8.58 14.10
N LYS A 101 -6.68 8.87 13.80
CA LYS A 101 -6.27 10.18 13.34
C LYS A 101 -5.18 10.07 12.26
N GLY A 102 -5.33 10.86 11.21
CA GLY A 102 -4.32 11.01 10.15
C GLY A 102 -3.45 12.24 10.36
N ILE A 103 -2.18 12.11 10.06
CA ILE A 103 -1.21 13.21 10.03
C ILE A 103 -0.44 13.21 8.71
N ALA A 104 -0.12 14.39 8.19
CA ALA A 104 0.75 14.52 7.02
C ALA A 104 2.21 14.38 7.44
N GLY A 105 2.97 13.59 6.69
CA GLY A 105 4.39 13.40 6.95
C GLY A 105 5.01 12.37 6.03
N SER A 106 6.33 12.28 6.04
CA SER A 106 7.10 11.37 5.21
C SER A 106 7.41 10.06 5.95
N MET A 107 7.29 8.93 5.24
CA MET A 107 7.74 7.65 5.77
C MET A 107 9.28 7.54 5.84
N GLU A 108 9.99 8.44 5.21
CA GLU A 108 11.45 8.54 5.27
C GLU A 108 11.95 9.24 6.54
N ASP A 109 11.09 10.01 7.19
CA ASP A 109 11.39 10.75 8.43
C ASP A 109 10.17 10.73 9.33
N LEU A 110 9.93 9.59 9.95
CA LEU A 110 8.75 9.36 10.78
C LEU A 110 8.82 10.18 12.07
N PRO A 111 7.76 10.95 12.42
CA PRO A 111 7.71 11.77 13.62
C PRO A 111 7.31 10.95 14.86
N PHE A 112 7.79 9.72 14.94
CA PHE A 112 7.45 8.77 15.98
C PHE A 112 8.62 8.50 16.93
N LYS A 113 8.30 8.11 18.13
CA LYS A 113 9.30 7.73 19.14
C LYS A 113 9.81 6.32 18.88
N LYS A 114 10.99 6.04 19.43
CA LYS A 114 11.51 4.69 19.51
C LYS A 114 10.58 3.84 20.37
N GLU A 115 10.29 2.60 19.89
CA GLU A 115 9.46 1.63 20.62
C GLU A 115 8.07 2.16 21.02
N GLU A 116 7.46 2.97 20.15
CA GLU A 116 6.15 3.58 20.41
C GLU A 116 4.99 2.64 20.15
N PHE A 117 5.10 1.75 19.13
CA PHE A 117 3.97 1.01 18.60
C PHE A 117 3.95 -0.48 18.96
N ASP A 118 2.76 -0.98 19.24
CA ASP A 118 2.47 -2.42 19.34
C ASP A 118 2.31 -3.06 17.97
N LEU A 119 1.85 -2.30 16.97
CA LEU A 119 1.62 -2.73 15.61
C LEU A 119 1.94 -1.60 14.64
N ILE A 120 2.70 -1.91 13.60
CA ILE A 120 2.87 -1.06 12.40
C ILE A 120 2.23 -1.78 11.21
N TRP A 121 1.36 -1.08 10.52
CA TRP A 121 0.61 -1.52 9.35
C TRP A 121 1.01 -0.71 8.13
N SER A 122 1.10 -1.36 6.96
CA SER A 122 1.34 -0.65 5.70
C SER A 122 0.91 -1.51 4.51
N GLU A 123 -0.12 -1.10 3.80
CA GLU A 123 -0.60 -1.79 2.60
C GLU A 123 -0.22 -0.99 1.35
N GLY A 124 0.56 -1.61 0.46
CA GLY A 124 0.92 -1.05 -0.84
C GLY A 124 1.76 0.22 -0.78
N ALA A 125 2.59 0.40 0.24
CA ALA A 125 3.32 1.64 0.46
C ALA A 125 4.82 1.50 0.77
N ILE A 126 5.23 0.42 1.42
CA ILE A 126 6.64 0.23 1.85
C ILE A 126 7.63 0.30 0.69
N TYR A 127 7.22 -0.07 -0.52
CA TYR A 127 8.06 -0.02 -1.72
C TYR A 127 8.61 1.38 -2.01
N ASN A 128 7.92 2.45 -1.58
CA ASN A 128 8.35 3.84 -1.79
C ASN A 128 9.70 4.16 -1.17
N ILE A 129 10.07 3.49 -0.07
CA ILE A 129 11.41 3.60 0.53
C ILE A 129 12.24 2.33 0.35
N GLY A 130 11.65 1.29 -0.21
CA GLY A 130 12.25 -0.04 -0.35
C GLY A 130 11.93 -0.94 0.85
N PHE A 131 11.67 -2.21 0.53
CA PHE A 131 11.21 -3.20 1.52
C PHE A 131 12.22 -3.40 2.65
N GLU A 132 13.48 -3.63 2.30
CA GLU A 132 14.55 -3.85 3.29
C GLU A 132 14.76 -2.64 4.19
N ARG A 133 14.80 -1.44 3.61
CA ARG A 133 14.94 -0.18 4.37
C ARG A 133 13.75 0.04 5.30
N GLY A 134 12.53 -0.15 4.80
CA GLY A 134 11.31 -0.03 5.61
C GLY A 134 11.27 -1.01 6.77
N LEU A 135 11.61 -2.27 6.53
CA LEU A 135 11.74 -3.28 7.59
C LEU A 135 12.70 -2.84 8.69
N LYS A 136 13.88 -2.37 8.30
CA LYS A 136 14.94 -1.95 9.22
C LYS A 136 14.55 -0.70 10.01
N GLU A 137 14.16 0.37 9.31
CA GLU A 137 13.89 1.66 9.95
C GLU A 137 12.62 1.64 10.80
N TRP A 138 11.55 1.01 10.32
CA TRP A 138 10.28 0.96 11.06
C TRP A 138 10.35 0.06 12.29
N ARG A 139 11.26 -0.92 12.30
CA ARG A 139 11.51 -1.77 13.47
C ARG A 139 11.89 -0.96 14.72
N GLU A 140 12.59 0.16 14.54
CA GLU A 140 12.99 1.04 15.65
C GLU A 140 11.78 1.62 16.41
N HIS A 141 10.65 1.80 15.73
CA HIS A 141 9.43 2.32 16.31
C HIS A 141 8.51 1.24 16.90
N LEU A 142 8.83 -0.03 16.73
CA LEU A 142 8.12 -1.13 17.35
C LEU A 142 8.64 -1.43 18.74
N LYS A 143 7.72 -1.66 19.67
CA LYS A 143 8.03 -2.26 20.96
C LYS A 143 8.60 -3.67 20.76
N PRO A 144 9.44 -4.19 21.70
CA PRO A 144 9.80 -5.59 21.71
C PRO A 144 8.53 -6.46 21.69
N GLY A 145 8.50 -7.45 20.80
CA GLY A 145 7.32 -8.29 20.59
C GLY A 145 6.18 -7.66 19.79
N GLY A 146 6.34 -6.41 19.33
CA GLY A 146 5.39 -5.76 18.44
C GLY A 146 5.40 -6.37 17.04
N TYR A 147 4.33 -6.14 16.29
CA TYR A 147 4.14 -6.73 14.97
C TYR A 147 4.28 -5.68 13.86
N LEU A 148 4.79 -6.15 12.72
CA LEU A 148 4.74 -5.44 11.44
C LEU A 148 3.88 -6.24 10.47
N ALA A 149 2.92 -5.59 9.82
CA ALA A 149 2.09 -6.19 8.77
C ALA A 149 2.14 -5.30 7.53
N VAL A 150 2.69 -5.81 6.44
CA VAL A 150 2.90 -5.04 5.20
C VAL A 150 2.53 -5.87 3.97
N THR A 151 2.04 -5.20 2.93
CA THR A 151 1.94 -5.81 1.60
C THR A 151 3.09 -5.35 0.71
N GLU A 152 3.60 -6.27 -0.08
CA GLU A 152 4.75 -6.09 -0.97
C GLU A 152 4.52 -6.81 -2.29
N ALA A 153 4.95 -6.19 -3.39
CA ALA A 153 4.92 -6.83 -4.70
C ALA A 153 5.95 -7.95 -4.77
N CYS A 154 5.51 -9.13 -5.22
CA CYS A 154 6.36 -10.31 -5.31
C CYS A 154 6.18 -11.03 -6.63
N TRP A 155 7.27 -11.67 -7.09
CA TRP A 155 7.24 -12.69 -8.10
C TRP A 155 6.75 -14.03 -7.53
N PHE A 156 5.88 -14.72 -8.28
CA PHE A 156 5.40 -16.06 -7.91
C PHE A 156 6.24 -17.17 -8.57
N THR A 157 7.05 -16.81 -9.58
CA THR A 157 7.85 -17.74 -10.38
C THR A 157 9.29 -17.26 -10.52
N GLU A 158 10.21 -18.19 -10.71
CA GLU A 158 11.62 -17.88 -11.01
C GLU A 158 11.78 -17.29 -12.42
N GLU A 159 11.02 -17.81 -13.37
CA GLU A 159 11.00 -17.34 -14.75
C GLU A 159 9.68 -16.63 -15.05
N ARG A 160 9.72 -15.58 -15.85
CA ARG A 160 8.58 -14.76 -16.23
C ARG A 160 8.78 -14.13 -17.61
N PRO A 161 7.68 -13.82 -18.32
CA PRO A 161 7.76 -13.15 -19.60
C PRO A 161 8.49 -11.79 -19.49
N LYS A 162 9.24 -11.48 -20.57
CA LYS A 162 10.04 -10.25 -20.62
C LYS A 162 9.20 -8.98 -20.40
N GLU A 163 8.02 -8.91 -20.98
CA GLU A 163 7.15 -7.73 -20.90
C GLU A 163 6.85 -7.35 -19.44
N ILE A 164 6.43 -8.32 -18.62
CA ILE A 164 6.12 -8.03 -17.21
C ILE A 164 7.38 -7.83 -16.36
N HIS A 165 8.46 -8.51 -16.69
CA HIS A 165 9.75 -8.27 -16.05
C HIS A 165 10.22 -6.81 -16.27
N ASP A 166 10.17 -6.35 -17.52
CA ASP A 166 10.63 -4.99 -17.86
C ASP A 166 9.74 -3.92 -17.21
N PHE A 167 8.43 -4.15 -17.15
CA PHE A 167 7.50 -3.27 -16.44
C PHE A 167 7.91 -3.08 -14.97
N TRP A 168 8.15 -4.16 -14.25
CA TRP A 168 8.53 -4.09 -12.84
C TRP A 168 9.92 -3.53 -12.62
N MET A 169 10.87 -3.76 -13.55
CA MET A 169 12.20 -3.14 -13.47
C MET A 169 12.13 -1.61 -13.62
N LEU A 170 11.11 -1.11 -14.32
CA LEU A 170 10.85 0.33 -14.43
C LEU A 170 10.14 0.86 -13.17
N GLU A 171 9.11 0.17 -12.71
CA GLU A 171 8.24 0.62 -11.61
C GLU A 171 8.86 0.39 -10.24
N TYR A 172 9.35 -0.81 -10.00
CA TYR A 172 9.90 -1.22 -8.72
C TYR A 172 10.94 -2.34 -8.90
N PRO A 173 12.23 -2.00 -9.15
CA PRO A 173 13.30 -3.00 -9.30
C PRO A 173 13.51 -3.87 -8.05
N GLY A 174 13.02 -3.43 -6.89
CA GLY A 174 13.09 -4.18 -5.63
C GLY A 174 12.15 -5.37 -5.54
N ILE A 175 11.26 -5.59 -6.52
CA ILE A 175 10.41 -6.78 -6.56
C ILE A 175 11.25 -8.06 -6.55
N ASP A 176 10.85 -9.04 -5.75
CA ASP A 176 11.57 -10.31 -5.62
C ASP A 176 10.61 -11.45 -5.31
N THR A 177 11.10 -12.67 -5.23
CA THR A 177 10.28 -13.84 -4.87
C THR A 177 9.81 -13.79 -3.41
N ILE A 178 8.73 -14.50 -3.12
CA ILE A 178 8.17 -14.57 -1.75
C ILE A 178 9.19 -15.09 -0.74
N PRO A 179 9.94 -16.17 -1.02
CA PRO A 179 10.97 -16.66 -0.07
C PRO A 179 12.07 -15.63 0.20
N ASN A 180 12.50 -14.91 -0.82
CA ASN A 180 13.54 -13.89 -0.66
C ASN A 180 13.06 -12.72 0.20
N LYS A 181 11.82 -12.28 0.04
CA LYS A 181 11.21 -11.24 0.88
C LYS A 181 11.03 -11.70 2.34
N ALA A 182 10.60 -12.93 2.55
CA ALA A 182 10.51 -13.52 3.90
C ALA A 182 11.88 -13.62 4.57
N ASP A 183 12.91 -13.99 3.81
CA ASP A 183 14.29 -14.03 4.29
C ASP A 183 14.80 -12.63 4.69
N GLN A 184 14.51 -11.61 3.90
CA GLN A 184 14.82 -10.21 4.25
C GLN A 184 14.16 -9.81 5.58
N MET A 185 12.87 -10.16 5.78
CA MET A 185 12.16 -9.88 7.02
C MET A 185 12.85 -10.54 8.22
N GLN A 186 13.26 -11.78 8.10
CA GLN A 186 13.95 -12.49 9.17
C GLN A 186 15.33 -11.89 9.45
N LYS A 187 16.09 -11.54 8.42
CA LYS A 187 17.40 -10.88 8.56
C LYS A 187 17.33 -9.53 9.26
N GLU A 188 16.23 -8.80 9.05
CA GLU A 188 16.02 -7.50 9.70
C GLU A 188 15.46 -7.59 11.13
N GLY A 189 15.38 -8.78 11.71
CA GLY A 189 15.07 -8.96 13.12
C GLY A 189 13.58 -9.22 13.41
N TYR A 190 12.86 -9.80 12.47
CA TYR A 190 11.49 -10.26 12.69
C TYR A 190 11.40 -11.77 12.63
N VAL A 191 10.58 -12.34 13.52
CA VAL A 191 10.10 -13.72 13.36
C VAL A 191 8.97 -13.68 12.33
N PRO A 192 9.08 -14.35 11.18
CA PRO A 192 7.97 -14.45 10.24
C PRO A 192 6.79 -15.20 10.87
N VAL A 193 5.63 -14.55 10.91
CA VAL A 193 4.41 -15.11 11.52
C VAL A 193 3.49 -15.70 10.47
N ALA A 194 3.24 -14.95 9.40
CA ALA A 194 2.39 -15.37 8.30
C ALA A 194 2.77 -14.68 7.01
N THR A 195 2.54 -15.37 5.91
CA THR A 195 2.72 -14.86 4.55
C THR A 195 1.60 -15.42 3.68
N PHE A 196 0.87 -14.57 2.98
CA PHE A 196 -0.16 -15.02 2.07
C PHE A 196 -0.34 -14.09 0.86
N ILE A 197 -0.69 -14.69 -0.28
CA ILE A 197 -0.94 -13.97 -1.53
C ILE A 197 -2.31 -13.31 -1.46
N LEU A 198 -2.42 -12.04 -1.87
CA LEU A 198 -3.69 -11.36 -2.01
C LEU A 198 -4.50 -11.97 -3.16
N PRO A 199 -5.79 -12.29 -2.94
CA PRO A 199 -6.67 -12.77 -4.01
C PRO A 199 -6.82 -11.76 -5.15
N GLU A 200 -7.19 -12.25 -6.32
CA GLU A 200 -7.39 -11.44 -7.52
C GLU A 200 -8.37 -10.29 -7.32
N ASN A 201 -9.44 -10.49 -6.53
CA ASN A 201 -10.44 -9.45 -6.30
C ASN A 201 -9.89 -8.20 -5.58
N CYS A 202 -8.75 -8.32 -4.89
CA CYS A 202 -8.04 -7.17 -4.32
C CYS A 202 -7.56 -6.21 -5.42
N TRP A 203 -7.21 -6.75 -6.59
CA TRP A 203 -6.75 -6.00 -7.75
C TRP A 203 -7.91 -5.53 -8.62
N THR A 204 -8.89 -6.39 -8.89
CA THR A 204 -9.99 -6.13 -9.80
C THR A 204 -11.10 -5.35 -9.12
N GLU A 205 -11.89 -6.00 -8.28
CA GLU A 205 -13.09 -5.46 -7.65
C GLU A 205 -12.79 -4.27 -6.72
N HIS A 206 -11.70 -4.34 -5.96
CA HIS A 206 -11.39 -3.34 -4.94
C HIS A 206 -10.40 -2.26 -5.38
N PHE A 207 -9.77 -2.39 -6.54
CA PHE A 207 -8.77 -1.43 -7.01
C PHE A 207 -9.02 -0.95 -8.43
N PHE A 208 -8.96 -1.82 -9.45
CA PHE A 208 -9.09 -1.38 -10.85
C PHE A 208 -10.51 -0.97 -11.25
N ASP A 209 -11.52 -1.76 -10.87
CA ASP A 209 -12.91 -1.50 -11.25
C ASP A 209 -13.42 -0.14 -10.70
N PRO A 210 -13.18 0.23 -9.43
CA PRO A 210 -13.57 1.53 -8.90
C PRO A 210 -12.89 2.72 -9.58
N GLN A 211 -11.76 2.51 -10.25
CA GLN A 211 -11.05 3.56 -10.96
C GLN A 211 -11.72 3.94 -12.30
N VAL A 212 -12.50 3.07 -12.89
CA VAL A 212 -13.10 3.32 -14.21
C VAL A 212 -13.91 4.63 -14.25
N PRO A 213 -14.89 4.87 -13.36
CA PRO A 213 -15.61 6.14 -13.36
C PRO A 213 -14.73 7.32 -12.97
N VAL A 214 -13.74 7.13 -12.13
CA VAL A 214 -12.76 8.17 -11.75
C VAL A 214 -11.92 8.58 -12.95
N GLN A 215 -11.48 7.62 -13.77
CA GLN A 215 -10.73 7.88 -15.01
C GLN A 215 -11.55 8.67 -16.01
N GLU A 216 -12.82 8.34 -16.19
CA GLU A 216 -13.72 9.06 -17.09
C GLU A 216 -13.92 10.51 -16.64
N ALA A 217 -14.18 10.73 -15.36
CA ALA A 217 -14.33 12.07 -14.79
C ALA A 217 -13.04 12.88 -14.87
N PHE A 218 -11.90 12.26 -14.61
CA PHE A 218 -10.59 12.89 -14.68
C PHE A 218 -10.23 13.33 -16.10
N LEU A 219 -10.45 12.48 -17.10
CA LEU A 219 -10.23 12.81 -18.51
C LEU A 219 -11.16 13.95 -18.97
N LYS A 220 -12.40 13.98 -18.50
CA LYS A 220 -13.35 15.03 -18.80
C LYS A 220 -12.92 16.38 -18.20
N LYS A 221 -12.49 16.36 -16.93
CA LYS A 221 -12.01 17.56 -16.22
C LYS A 221 -10.74 18.12 -16.87
N HIS A 222 -9.85 17.28 -17.32
CA HIS A 222 -8.55 17.63 -17.91
C HIS A 222 -8.51 17.47 -19.43
N ALA A 223 -9.63 17.68 -20.11
CA ALA A 223 -9.73 17.55 -21.57
C ALA A 223 -8.66 18.38 -22.27
N GLY A 224 -7.91 17.76 -23.17
CA GLY A 224 -6.81 18.39 -23.90
C GLY A 224 -5.49 18.51 -23.13
N ASN A 225 -5.43 18.01 -21.88
CA ASN A 225 -4.19 17.94 -21.12
C ASN A 225 -3.47 16.61 -21.41
N VAL A 226 -2.39 16.69 -22.19
CA VAL A 226 -1.62 15.52 -22.66
C VAL A 226 -1.06 14.71 -21.47
N THR A 227 -0.57 15.38 -20.43
CA THR A 227 -0.02 14.70 -19.24
C THR A 227 -1.09 13.90 -18.50
N ALA A 228 -2.29 14.46 -18.34
CA ALA A 228 -3.43 13.77 -17.74
C ALA A 228 -3.86 12.54 -18.57
N GLU A 229 -3.89 12.69 -19.89
CA GLU A 229 -4.22 11.59 -20.82
C GLU A 229 -3.17 10.47 -20.75
N GLU A 230 -1.87 10.80 -20.70
CA GLU A 230 -0.78 9.85 -20.52
C GLU A 230 -0.90 9.10 -19.17
N PHE A 231 -1.21 9.81 -18.10
CA PHE A 231 -1.40 9.23 -16.78
C PHE A 231 -2.51 8.19 -16.75
N ILE A 232 -3.66 8.51 -17.32
CA ILE A 232 -4.79 7.56 -17.40
C ILE A 232 -4.44 6.37 -18.29
N ARG A 233 -3.72 6.59 -19.38
CA ARG A 233 -3.23 5.51 -20.25
C ARG A 233 -2.32 4.55 -19.48
N ASN A 234 -1.43 5.08 -18.63
CA ASN A 234 -0.60 4.27 -17.75
C ASN A 234 -1.42 3.45 -16.75
N MET A 235 -2.43 4.05 -16.11
CA MET A 235 -3.29 3.34 -15.16
C MET A 235 -4.05 2.19 -15.82
N ARG A 236 -4.58 2.42 -17.01
CA ARG A 236 -5.27 1.39 -17.80
C ARG A 236 -4.32 0.30 -18.30
N HIS A 237 -3.09 0.66 -18.62
CA HIS A 237 -2.05 -0.30 -19.01
C HIS A 237 -1.69 -1.23 -17.86
N GLU A 238 -1.53 -0.72 -16.65
CA GLU A 238 -1.27 -1.53 -15.46
C GLU A 238 -2.37 -2.57 -15.22
N ALA A 239 -3.64 -2.19 -15.36
CA ALA A 239 -4.76 -3.11 -15.26
C ALA A 239 -4.72 -4.22 -16.32
N ARG A 240 -4.36 -3.89 -17.57
CA ARG A 240 -4.20 -4.87 -18.64
C ARG A 240 -3.03 -5.83 -18.40
N LEU A 241 -1.90 -5.32 -17.90
CA LEU A 241 -0.75 -6.14 -17.54
C LEU A 241 -1.09 -7.12 -16.42
N TYR A 242 -1.81 -6.67 -15.40
CA TYR A 242 -2.25 -7.56 -14.34
C TYR A 242 -3.16 -8.67 -14.87
N ALA A 243 -4.15 -8.34 -15.67
CA ALA A 243 -5.04 -9.32 -16.28
C ALA A 243 -4.28 -10.40 -17.09
N LYS A 244 -3.22 -9.98 -17.79
CA LYS A 244 -2.40 -10.86 -18.62
C LYS A 244 -1.39 -11.69 -17.82
N TYR A 245 -0.81 -11.13 -16.76
CA TYR A 245 0.36 -11.69 -16.07
C TYR A 245 0.15 -12.00 -14.59
N LYS A 246 -1.07 -11.99 -14.10
CA LYS A 246 -1.40 -12.28 -12.69
C LYS A 246 -0.92 -13.64 -12.18
N ALA A 247 -0.59 -14.57 -13.07
CA ALA A 247 0.01 -15.85 -12.69
C ALA A 247 1.48 -15.74 -12.27
N TYR A 248 2.15 -14.63 -12.58
CA TYR A 248 3.58 -14.43 -12.35
C TYR A 248 3.90 -13.48 -11.19
N TYR A 249 2.98 -12.62 -10.80
CA TYR A 249 3.20 -11.64 -9.74
C TYR A 249 1.89 -11.24 -9.06
N GLY A 250 2.04 -10.63 -7.91
CA GLY A 250 0.95 -10.01 -7.19
C GLY A 250 1.44 -9.39 -5.88
N TYR A 251 0.50 -8.96 -5.06
CA TYR A 251 0.80 -8.51 -3.71
C TYR A 251 0.72 -9.67 -2.71
N VAL A 252 1.61 -9.60 -1.74
CA VAL A 252 1.74 -10.60 -0.69
C VAL A 252 1.74 -9.88 0.65
N PHE A 253 0.94 -10.35 1.61
CA PHE A 253 1.00 -9.90 2.99
C PHE A 253 2.13 -10.62 3.72
N PHE A 254 2.97 -9.84 4.39
CA PHE A 254 4.01 -10.32 5.28
C PHE A 254 3.71 -9.81 6.68
N ILE A 255 3.56 -10.72 7.63
CA ILE A 255 3.37 -10.42 9.04
C ILE A 255 4.58 -10.97 9.80
N GLY A 256 5.26 -10.10 10.53
CA GLY A 256 6.41 -10.44 11.34
C GLY A 256 6.33 -9.85 12.74
N ARG A 257 6.99 -10.49 13.69
CA ARG A 257 7.07 -10.06 15.07
C ARG A 257 8.51 -9.67 15.43
N LYS A 258 8.69 -8.47 15.97
CA LYS A 258 10.00 -8.01 16.43
C LYS A 258 10.47 -8.84 17.61
N TYR A 259 11.70 -9.39 17.53
CA TYR A 259 12.36 -10.09 18.62
C TYR A 259 13.59 -9.31 19.14
#